data_fbba348a0cc7a146d9ab4305295c53bc
#
_entry.id   fbba348a0cc7a146d9ab4305295c53bc
#
_cell.length_a   1.000
_cell.length_b   1.000
_cell.length_c   1.000
_cell.angle_alpha   90.00
_cell.angle_beta   90.00
_cell.angle_gamma   90.00
#
_symmetry.space_group_name_H-M   'P 1'
#
loop_
_entity.id
_entity.type
_entity.pdbx_description
1 polymer ?
#
loop_
_entity_poly.entity_id
_entity_poly.type
_entity_poly.pdbx_seq_one_letter_code
_entity_poly.pdbx_strand_id
1 'polypeptide(L)'
;MHFLHLGMNITEKILARAAGKTSISPDDVVFVNVDKAMVHDVSGPGVIAVFEKLKKKGMKIEKLWDASKVWVAEDHFVPSADMVSAQNIVLLSNFTKQFGISKHFKYGMGQYGICHTLSHEEAMVLPGEVYVGGDSHTNTTGALGAFAAGLGHTDIAYVLLNGKIWFKVPETLYFKLNGKLPNHVMAKDFILKIIGDIGTDGAAYKTMQFGGNGILEMSVEERLTLTNMTTEAGAKSGIIEPDQKIRDYLAVRGVTKYHEVCGDADAQYEKIYEYDASELEPIVAKPFSPENTAEARDLSTTALDKAYIGSCTGAKYEDLQAVARILKGRQVKIRTEILPAAMSIFRKAMDEGLVKIFMDAGAVVGPPTCGACCGAHMGVLAKDEVCISTTNRNFPGRMGHVESKTYLASPLVVAASAVTGKITDPRDLK
;
A
#
# COMPACT_ATOMS: atom_id res chain seq x y z
N MET A 1 39.45 21.82 1.03
CA MET A 1 38.01 22.05 1.24
C MET A 1 37.52 20.93 2.12
N HIS A 2 37.25 21.17 3.42
CA HIS A 2 36.46 20.22 4.20
C HIS A 2 35.02 20.33 3.72
N PHE A 3 34.57 19.34 2.96
CA PHE A 3 33.14 19.15 2.79
C PHE A 3 32.59 18.81 4.19
N LEU A 4 31.82 19.72 4.76
CA LEU A 4 30.98 19.43 5.90
C LEU A 4 30.12 18.21 5.46
N HIS A 5 30.34 17.07 6.09
CA HIS A 5 29.48 15.91 5.90
C HIS A 5 28.13 16.31 6.51
N LEU A 6 27.20 16.73 5.68
CA LEU A 6 25.80 16.91 6.09
C LEU A 6 25.24 15.55 6.49
N GLY A 7 24.45 15.50 7.54
CA GLY A 7 23.84 14.25 8.02
C GLY A 7 22.92 13.64 6.97
N MET A 8 22.93 12.31 6.89
CA MET A 8 22.09 11.55 5.97
C MET A 8 20.72 11.25 6.60
N ASN A 9 19.65 11.37 5.82
CA ASN A 9 18.34 10.86 6.19
C ASN A 9 18.29 9.32 6.13
N ILE A 10 17.20 8.73 6.60
CA ILE A 10 17.04 7.26 6.65
C ILE A 10 17.17 6.61 5.26
N THR A 11 16.62 7.23 4.21
CA THR A 11 16.69 6.71 2.82
C THR A 11 18.13 6.63 2.34
N GLU A 12 18.89 7.70 2.51
CA GLU A 12 20.29 7.75 2.12
C GLU A 12 21.12 6.71 2.88
N LYS A 13 20.91 6.56 4.19
CA LYS A 13 21.61 5.55 5.00
C LYS A 13 21.33 4.12 4.53
N ILE A 14 20.06 3.78 4.26
CA ILE A 14 19.69 2.44 3.78
C ILE A 14 20.35 2.17 2.42
N LEU A 15 20.26 3.12 1.49
CA LEU A 15 20.85 2.96 0.15
C LEU A 15 22.38 2.95 0.19
N ALA A 16 23.04 3.77 1.03
CA ALA A 16 24.48 3.74 1.24
C ALA A 16 24.95 2.37 1.73
N ARG A 17 24.31 1.85 2.79
CA ARG A 17 24.57 0.50 3.29
C ARG A 17 24.43 -0.55 2.20
N ALA A 18 23.32 -0.53 1.45
CA ALA A 18 23.04 -1.50 0.40
C ALA A 18 24.00 -1.40 -0.79
N ALA A 19 24.57 -0.22 -1.03
CA ALA A 19 25.61 0.04 -2.03
C ALA A 19 27.03 -0.27 -1.54
N GLY A 20 27.22 -0.60 -0.24
CA GLY A 20 28.53 -0.77 0.37
C GLY A 20 29.34 0.52 0.44
N LYS A 21 28.65 1.68 0.54
CA LYS A 21 29.26 3.00 0.68
C LYS A 21 29.07 3.55 2.09
N THR A 22 29.97 4.41 2.52
CA THR A 22 29.89 5.09 3.83
C THR A 22 28.93 6.29 3.78
N SER A 23 28.79 6.93 2.62
CA SER A 23 27.87 8.05 2.39
C SER A 23 27.48 8.12 0.92
N ILE A 24 26.31 8.68 0.69
CA ILE A 24 25.77 9.05 -0.62
C ILE A 24 24.99 10.35 -0.47
N SER A 25 24.73 11.00 -1.60
CA SER A 25 23.91 12.22 -1.67
C SER A 25 22.78 12.06 -2.68
N PRO A 26 21.73 12.87 -2.59
CA PRO A 26 20.74 12.97 -3.65
C PRO A 26 21.39 13.13 -5.02
N ASP A 27 20.76 12.54 -6.05
CA ASP A 27 21.21 12.47 -7.43
C ASP A 27 22.40 11.54 -7.71
N ASP A 28 23.11 11.00 -6.71
CA ASP A 28 24.06 9.93 -6.93
C ASP A 28 23.39 8.72 -7.59
N VAL A 29 24.07 8.09 -8.56
CA VAL A 29 23.63 6.80 -9.12
C VAL A 29 24.40 5.69 -8.44
N VAL A 30 23.68 4.79 -7.78
CA VAL A 30 24.25 3.69 -7.00
C VAL A 30 23.63 2.35 -7.38
N PHE A 31 24.47 1.30 -7.44
CA PHE A 31 23.97 -0.07 -7.47
C PHE A 31 23.83 -0.57 -6.02
N VAL A 32 22.64 -1.01 -5.66
CA VAL A 32 22.32 -1.52 -4.33
C VAL A 32 22.04 -3.01 -4.37
N ASN A 33 22.45 -3.71 -3.32
CA ASN A 33 22.00 -5.08 -3.07
C ASN A 33 20.54 -5.04 -2.62
N VAL A 34 19.71 -5.92 -3.17
CA VAL A 34 18.31 -6.09 -2.79
C VAL A 34 18.22 -7.13 -1.68
N ASP A 35 17.53 -6.78 -0.59
CA ASP A 35 17.33 -7.70 0.52
C ASP A 35 16.15 -8.63 0.29
N LYS A 36 15.07 -8.13 -0.32
CA LYS A 36 13.84 -8.89 -0.64
C LYS A 36 13.24 -8.45 -1.96
N ALA A 37 12.64 -9.40 -2.68
CA ALA A 37 11.90 -9.13 -3.91
C ALA A 37 10.53 -9.84 -3.91
N MET A 38 9.52 -9.17 -4.46
CA MET A 38 8.15 -9.67 -4.56
C MET A 38 7.67 -9.72 -6.00
N VAL A 39 6.95 -10.78 -6.32
CA VAL A 39 6.20 -10.96 -7.57
C VAL A 39 4.76 -11.36 -7.23
N HIS A 40 3.79 -10.92 -7.99
CA HIS A 40 2.40 -11.32 -7.81
C HIS A 40 1.75 -11.72 -9.15
N ASP A 41 0.48 -12.12 -9.13
CA ASP A 41 -0.23 -12.67 -10.28
C ASP A 41 -0.43 -11.68 -11.46
N VAL A 42 -0.25 -10.37 -11.23
CA VAL A 42 -0.20 -9.37 -12.34
C VAL A 42 1.21 -9.23 -12.91
N SER A 43 2.24 -9.03 -12.07
CA SER A 43 3.61 -8.81 -12.54
C SER A 43 4.32 -10.10 -12.95
N GLY A 44 3.96 -11.23 -12.36
CA GLY A 44 4.58 -12.53 -12.59
C GLY A 44 4.62 -12.97 -14.06
N PRO A 45 3.51 -12.94 -14.79
CA PRO A 45 3.49 -13.25 -16.22
C PRO A 45 4.48 -12.42 -17.02
N GLY A 46 4.59 -11.09 -16.73
CA GLY A 46 5.55 -10.20 -17.35
C GLY A 46 7.01 -10.56 -17.04
N VAL A 47 7.31 -10.87 -15.79
CA VAL A 47 8.66 -11.34 -15.36
C VAL A 47 9.03 -12.65 -16.07
N ILE A 48 8.11 -13.61 -16.11
CA ILE A 48 8.30 -14.90 -16.78
C ILE A 48 8.54 -14.71 -18.28
N ALA A 49 7.79 -13.82 -18.93
CA ALA A 49 7.98 -13.50 -20.34
C ALA A 49 9.38 -12.92 -20.63
N VAL A 50 9.95 -12.11 -19.73
CA VAL A 50 11.34 -11.64 -19.83
C VAL A 50 12.30 -12.82 -19.74
N PHE A 51 12.13 -13.74 -18.80
CA PHE A 51 12.97 -14.93 -18.67
C PHE A 51 12.94 -15.79 -19.93
N GLU A 52 11.75 -16.05 -20.49
CA GLU A 52 11.61 -16.83 -21.73
C GLU A 52 12.27 -16.12 -22.93
N LYS A 53 12.18 -14.79 -23.01
CA LYS A 53 12.87 -14.01 -24.04
C LYS A 53 14.40 -14.13 -23.91
N LEU A 54 14.93 -14.10 -22.69
CA LEU A 54 16.37 -14.28 -22.44
C LEU A 54 16.84 -15.69 -22.79
N LYS A 55 16.07 -16.73 -22.42
CA LYS A 55 16.35 -18.13 -22.79
C LYS A 55 16.38 -18.31 -24.32
N LYS A 56 15.41 -17.74 -25.04
CA LYS A 56 15.39 -17.77 -26.53
C LYS A 56 16.60 -17.09 -27.16
N LYS A 57 17.23 -16.15 -26.46
CA LYS A 57 18.51 -15.51 -26.87
C LYS A 57 19.76 -16.30 -26.46
N GLY A 58 19.60 -17.51 -25.92
CA GLY A 58 20.69 -18.39 -25.54
C GLY A 58 21.17 -18.25 -24.10
N MET A 59 20.52 -17.43 -23.27
CA MET A 59 20.89 -17.32 -21.86
C MET A 59 20.42 -18.57 -21.10
N LYS A 60 21.33 -19.23 -20.38
CA LYS A 60 20.99 -20.30 -19.46
C LYS A 60 20.54 -19.69 -18.12
N ILE A 61 19.28 -19.93 -17.74
CA ILE A 61 18.70 -19.48 -16.47
C ILE A 61 18.30 -20.72 -15.68
N GLU A 62 19.17 -21.17 -14.81
CA GLU A 62 18.99 -22.38 -14.00
C GLU A 62 18.54 -22.06 -12.56
N LYS A 63 18.90 -20.89 -12.05
CA LYS A 63 18.60 -20.45 -10.69
C LYS A 63 18.36 -18.95 -10.61
N LEU A 64 17.67 -18.52 -9.56
CA LEU A 64 17.64 -17.12 -9.14
C LEU A 64 18.88 -16.77 -8.32
N TRP A 65 19.11 -15.45 -8.13
CA TRP A 65 20.22 -15.01 -7.26
C TRP A 65 20.11 -15.63 -5.85
N ASP A 66 18.91 -15.61 -5.26
CA ASP A 66 18.59 -16.23 -3.97
C ASP A 66 17.06 -16.44 -3.87
N ALA A 67 16.61 -17.66 -4.08
CA ALA A 67 15.17 -17.98 -4.02
C ALA A 67 14.56 -17.78 -2.64
N SER A 68 15.35 -17.78 -1.55
CA SER A 68 14.84 -17.54 -0.18
C SER A 68 14.49 -16.08 0.08
N LYS A 69 14.99 -15.17 -0.74
CA LYS A 69 14.72 -13.73 -0.68
C LYS A 69 13.59 -13.28 -1.60
N VAL A 70 13.07 -14.23 -2.39
CA VAL A 70 11.94 -13.98 -3.29
C VAL A 70 10.67 -14.58 -2.71
N TRP A 71 9.58 -13.83 -2.76
CA TRP A 71 8.29 -14.32 -2.37
C TRP A 71 7.20 -13.94 -3.39
N VAL A 72 6.10 -14.67 -3.37
CA VAL A 72 5.05 -14.59 -4.38
C VAL A 72 3.68 -14.54 -3.72
N ALA A 73 2.78 -13.71 -4.25
CA ALA A 73 1.38 -13.64 -3.82
C ALA A 73 0.43 -13.82 -5.00
N GLU A 74 -0.69 -14.48 -4.72
CA GLU A 74 -1.86 -14.52 -5.60
C GLU A 74 -2.94 -13.65 -4.96
N ASP A 75 -3.19 -12.44 -5.51
CA ASP A 75 -4.01 -11.45 -4.83
C ASP A 75 -4.88 -10.55 -5.74
N HIS A 76 -4.52 -10.35 -7.00
CA HIS A 76 -5.22 -9.44 -7.89
C HIS A 76 -6.30 -10.15 -8.73
N PHE A 77 -5.97 -11.31 -9.30
CA PHE A 77 -6.85 -12.08 -10.20
C PHE A 77 -7.44 -13.33 -9.53
N VAL A 78 -7.64 -13.29 -8.23
CA VAL A 78 -8.16 -14.42 -7.46
C VAL A 78 -9.40 -14.04 -6.64
N PRO A 79 -10.42 -14.93 -6.59
CA PRO A 79 -10.60 -16.13 -7.45
C PRO A 79 -10.64 -15.74 -8.92
N SER A 80 -10.05 -16.53 -9.80
CA SER A 80 -9.91 -16.17 -11.22
C SER A 80 -11.27 -15.95 -11.88
N ALA A 81 -11.46 -14.79 -12.50
CA ALA A 81 -12.72 -14.42 -13.17
C ALA A 81 -12.85 -15.01 -14.58
N ASP A 82 -11.75 -15.42 -15.20
CA ASP A 82 -11.70 -15.96 -16.56
C ASP A 82 -10.54 -16.96 -16.74
N MET A 83 -10.48 -17.60 -17.91
CA MET A 83 -9.45 -18.60 -18.23
C MET A 83 -8.04 -18.00 -18.31
N VAL A 84 -7.89 -16.73 -18.68
CA VAL A 84 -6.58 -16.07 -18.81
C VAL A 84 -5.99 -15.85 -17.43
N SER A 85 -6.76 -15.31 -16.50
CA SER A 85 -6.34 -15.15 -15.11
C SER A 85 -6.03 -16.49 -14.44
N ALA A 86 -6.84 -17.53 -14.67
CA ALA A 86 -6.57 -18.88 -14.17
C ALA A 86 -5.24 -19.43 -14.74
N GLN A 87 -4.97 -19.24 -16.02
CA GLN A 87 -3.71 -19.68 -16.64
C GLN A 87 -2.49 -18.92 -16.07
N ASN A 88 -2.63 -17.63 -15.75
CA ASN A 88 -1.58 -16.85 -15.12
C ASN A 88 -1.21 -17.40 -13.73
N ILE A 89 -2.19 -17.83 -12.94
CA ILE A 89 -1.95 -18.49 -11.64
C ILE A 89 -1.16 -19.80 -11.81
N VAL A 90 -1.53 -20.62 -12.80
CA VAL A 90 -0.80 -21.87 -13.13
C VAL A 90 0.65 -21.54 -13.54
N LEU A 91 0.83 -20.55 -14.40
CA LEU A 91 2.15 -20.10 -14.87
C LEU A 91 3.02 -19.67 -13.71
N LEU A 92 2.48 -18.84 -12.79
CA LEU A 92 3.16 -18.38 -11.60
C LEU A 92 3.51 -19.53 -10.65
N SER A 93 2.60 -20.49 -10.46
CA SER A 93 2.83 -21.68 -9.64
C SER A 93 3.94 -22.58 -10.22
N ASN A 94 4.03 -22.71 -11.54
CA ASN A 94 5.09 -23.46 -12.20
C ASN A 94 6.44 -22.75 -12.06
N PHE A 95 6.46 -21.42 -12.19
CA PHE A 95 7.65 -20.60 -11.98
C PHE A 95 8.22 -20.76 -10.55
N THR A 96 7.37 -20.69 -9.52
CA THR A 96 7.81 -20.87 -8.13
C THR A 96 8.37 -22.27 -7.88
N LYS A 97 7.77 -23.32 -8.45
CA LYS A 97 8.29 -24.69 -8.37
C LYS A 97 9.63 -24.83 -9.09
N GLN A 98 9.75 -24.30 -10.31
CA GLN A 98 10.98 -24.38 -11.12
C GLN A 98 12.17 -23.77 -10.40
N PHE A 99 11.98 -22.63 -9.72
CA PHE A 99 13.07 -21.89 -9.07
C PHE A 99 13.18 -22.13 -7.56
N GLY A 100 12.37 -23.03 -6.98
CA GLY A 100 12.45 -23.37 -5.56
C GLY A 100 12.04 -22.22 -4.62
N ILE A 101 11.13 -21.33 -5.05
CA ILE A 101 10.62 -20.27 -4.20
C ILE A 101 9.65 -20.87 -3.19
N SER A 102 10.06 -20.91 -1.93
CA SER A 102 9.27 -21.54 -0.85
C SER A 102 8.14 -20.66 -0.32
N LYS A 103 8.30 -19.34 -0.39
CA LYS A 103 7.31 -18.36 0.09
C LYS A 103 6.34 -17.98 -1.04
N HIS A 104 5.31 -18.80 -1.22
CA HIS A 104 4.25 -18.57 -2.19
C HIS A 104 2.89 -18.59 -1.49
N PHE A 105 2.29 -17.42 -1.32
CA PHE A 105 0.97 -17.21 -0.72
C PHE A 105 -0.09 -17.44 -1.78
N LYS A 106 -0.64 -18.67 -1.78
CA LYS A 106 -1.64 -19.12 -2.77
C LYS A 106 -3.04 -18.86 -2.28
N TYR A 107 -3.86 -18.32 -3.15
CA TYR A 107 -5.28 -18.17 -2.90
C TYR A 107 -5.93 -19.52 -2.50
N GLY A 108 -6.74 -19.48 -1.43
CA GLY A 108 -7.43 -20.65 -0.92
C GLY A 108 -6.56 -21.69 -0.22
N MET A 109 -5.26 -21.41 0.02
CA MET A 109 -4.34 -22.32 0.67
C MET A 109 -3.73 -21.72 1.96
N GLY A 110 -4.53 -21.68 3.01
CA GLY A 110 -4.07 -21.20 4.32
C GLY A 110 -4.00 -19.68 4.42
N GLN A 111 -2.79 -19.13 4.55
CA GLN A 111 -2.58 -17.69 4.59
C GLN A 111 -2.40 -17.15 3.17
N TYR A 112 -3.24 -16.20 2.81
CA TYR A 112 -3.18 -15.44 1.56
C TYR A 112 -3.84 -14.07 1.77
N GLY A 113 -3.70 -13.18 0.82
CA GLY A 113 -4.23 -11.83 0.86
C GLY A 113 -3.45 -10.90 -0.05
N ILE A 114 -3.74 -9.62 0.04
CA ILE A 114 -3.09 -8.58 -0.75
C ILE A 114 -1.59 -8.57 -0.43
N CYS A 115 -0.74 -8.60 -1.46
CA CYS A 115 0.72 -8.71 -1.31
C CYS A 115 1.29 -7.65 -0.38
N HIS A 116 0.82 -6.40 -0.45
CA HIS A 116 1.30 -5.34 0.44
C HIS A 116 0.91 -5.56 1.89
N THR A 117 -0.22 -6.21 2.16
CA THR A 117 -0.63 -6.61 3.52
C THR A 117 0.18 -7.82 3.99
N LEU A 118 0.37 -8.82 3.15
CA LEU A 118 1.21 -9.98 3.49
C LEU A 118 2.65 -9.57 3.79
N SER A 119 3.18 -8.55 3.13
CA SER A 119 4.55 -8.08 3.34
C SER A 119 4.85 -7.68 4.78
N HIS A 120 3.88 -7.11 5.51
CA HIS A 120 4.03 -6.76 6.92
C HIS A 120 3.39 -7.76 7.87
N GLU A 121 2.23 -8.37 7.52
CA GLU A 121 1.58 -9.39 8.36
C GLU A 121 2.47 -10.64 8.56
N GLU A 122 3.21 -11.06 7.54
CA GLU A 122 4.12 -12.19 7.54
C GLU A 122 5.59 -11.78 7.78
N ALA A 123 5.83 -10.52 8.16
CA ALA A 123 7.16 -9.95 8.38
C ALA A 123 8.16 -10.27 7.25
N MET A 124 7.68 -10.21 6.00
CA MET A 124 8.50 -10.49 4.82
C MET A 124 9.55 -9.41 4.57
N VAL A 125 9.34 -8.20 5.09
CA VAL A 125 10.21 -7.03 4.96
C VAL A 125 10.49 -6.46 6.35
N LEU A 126 11.75 -6.11 6.59
CA LEU A 126 12.22 -5.67 7.89
C LEU A 126 12.83 -4.25 7.82
N PRO A 127 12.92 -3.53 8.94
CA PRO A 127 13.59 -2.23 9.00
C PRO A 127 15.00 -2.27 8.42
N GLY A 128 15.38 -1.21 7.72
CA GLY A 128 16.70 -1.05 7.10
C GLY A 128 16.92 -1.86 5.82
N GLU A 129 15.97 -2.70 5.38
CA GLU A 129 16.09 -3.45 4.14
C GLU A 129 15.80 -2.61 2.88
N VAL A 130 16.39 -3.01 1.75
CA VAL A 130 15.98 -2.59 0.41
C VAL A 130 15.05 -3.65 -0.14
N TYR A 131 13.78 -3.28 -0.27
CA TYR A 131 12.73 -4.15 -0.78
C TYR A 131 12.19 -3.63 -2.12
N VAL A 132 12.06 -4.53 -3.09
CA VAL A 132 11.49 -4.20 -4.39
C VAL A 132 10.36 -5.15 -4.75
N GLY A 133 9.31 -4.61 -5.34
CA GLY A 133 8.15 -5.38 -5.77
C GLY A 133 7.71 -5.05 -7.18
N GLY A 134 7.08 -6.02 -7.84
CA GLY A 134 6.49 -5.85 -9.16
C GLY A 134 5.16 -5.09 -9.14
N ASP A 135 4.92 -4.28 -8.12
CA ASP A 135 3.72 -3.44 -7.95
C ASP A 135 4.08 -2.04 -7.47
N SER A 136 3.30 -1.05 -7.89
CA SER A 136 3.56 0.36 -7.56
C SER A 136 3.39 0.67 -6.06
N HIS A 137 2.50 -0.04 -5.34
CA HIS A 137 2.27 0.18 -3.90
C HIS A 137 3.23 -0.60 -2.99
N THR A 138 4.34 -1.10 -3.53
CA THR A 138 5.45 -1.67 -2.74
C THR A 138 5.94 -0.72 -1.65
N ASN A 139 5.78 0.60 -1.85
CA ASN A 139 6.08 1.65 -0.86
C ASN A 139 5.43 1.44 0.51
N THR A 140 4.35 0.64 0.59
CA THR A 140 3.60 0.35 1.83
C THR A 140 4.51 -0.03 3.00
N THR A 141 5.51 -0.89 2.77
CA THR A 141 6.39 -1.39 3.82
C THR A 141 7.45 -0.39 4.29
N GLY A 142 7.53 0.76 3.67
CA GLY A 142 8.34 1.87 4.19
C GLY A 142 7.86 2.35 5.56
N ALA A 143 6.62 2.08 5.96
CA ALA A 143 6.11 2.29 7.31
C ALA A 143 6.89 1.51 8.38
N LEU A 144 7.56 0.43 8.01
CA LEU A 144 8.43 -0.36 8.89
C LEU A 144 9.87 0.15 8.93
N GLY A 145 10.22 1.21 8.20
CA GLY A 145 11.59 1.71 8.10
C GLY A 145 12.45 0.99 7.05
N ALA A 146 11.84 0.45 6.00
CA ALA A 146 12.52 -0.12 4.84
C ALA A 146 12.51 0.85 3.65
N PHE A 147 13.55 0.86 2.82
CA PHE A 147 13.46 1.49 1.51
C PHE A 147 12.72 0.55 0.57
N ALA A 148 11.46 0.83 0.32
CA ALA A 148 10.56 0.00 -0.46
C ALA A 148 10.18 0.71 -1.76
N ALA A 149 10.33 0.03 -2.92
CA ALA A 149 10.07 0.64 -4.23
C ALA A 149 9.41 -0.33 -5.21
N GLY A 150 8.38 0.17 -5.91
CA GLY A 150 7.79 -0.51 -7.06
C GLY A 150 8.68 -0.42 -8.30
N LEU A 151 8.83 -1.54 -9.02
CA LEU A 151 9.62 -1.66 -10.24
C LEU A 151 8.84 -2.36 -11.34
N GLY A 152 9.19 -2.05 -12.58
CA GLY A 152 8.65 -2.75 -13.74
C GLY A 152 9.12 -4.21 -13.82
N HIS A 153 8.34 -5.05 -14.52
CA HIS A 153 8.64 -6.48 -14.62
C HIS A 153 10.02 -6.79 -15.22
N THR A 154 10.57 -5.94 -16.07
CA THR A 154 11.94 -6.10 -16.62
C THR A 154 12.99 -5.89 -15.54
N ASP A 155 12.84 -4.86 -14.70
CA ASP A 155 13.74 -4.59 -13.58
C ASP A 155 13.65 -5.67 -12.50
N ILE A 156 12.43 -6.12 -12.19
CA ILE A 156 12.24 -7.27 -11.29
C ILE A 156 12.92 -8.52 -11.85
N ALA A 157 12.77 -8.83 -13.15
CA ALA A 157 13.47 -9.95 -13.75
C ALA A 157 15.00 -9.81 -13.62
N TYR A 158 15.54 -8.61 -13.79
CA TYR A 158 16.96 -8.33 -13.57
C TYR A 158 17.37 -8.57 -12.10
N VAL A 159 16.56 -8.08 -11.14
CA VAL A 159 16.80 -8.31 -9.71
C VAL A 159 16.79 -9.81 -9.37
N LEU A 160 15.80 -10.56 -9.88
CA LEU A 160 15.71 -12.00 -9.63
C LEU A 160 16.93 -12.79 -10.13
N LEU A 161 17.62 -12.28 -11.17
CA LEU A 161 18.85 -12.90 -11.71
C LEU A 161 20.11 -12.44 -10.97
N ASN A 162 20.18 -11.17 -10.53
CA ASN A 162 21.43 -10.54 -10.10
C ASN A 162 21.45 -10.14 -8.62
N GLY A 163 20.30 -10.05 -7.94
CA GLY A 163 20.19 -9.58 -6.56
C GLY A 163 20.53 -8.09 -6.36
N LYS A 164 20.58 -7.33 -7.44
CA LYS A 164 21.00 -5.91 -7.44
C LYS A 164 20.13 -5.10 -8.39
N ILE A 165 20.04 -3.82 -8.10
CA ILE A 165 19.41 -2.82 -8.98
C ILE A 165 20.10 -1.49 -8.79
N TRP A 166 20.03 -0.63 -9.80
CA TRP A 166 20.51 0.74 -9.66
C TRP A 166 19.38 1.67 -9.24
N PHE A 167 19.71 2.67 -8.45
CA PHE A 167 18.84 3.82 -8.15
C PHE A 167 19.61 5.11 -8.31
N LYS A 168 18.96 6.11 -8.84
CA LYS A 168 19.35 7.48 -8.57
C LYS A 168 18.86 7.77 -7.13
N VAL A 169 19.72 8.20 -6.23
CA VAL A 169 19.35 8.52 -4.85
C VAL A 169 18.28 9.61 -4.86
N PRO A 170 17.06 9.34 -4.37
CA PRO A 170 16.01 10.34 -4.41
C PRO A 170 16.23 11.44 -3.37
N GLU A 171 15.88 12.67 -3.71
CA GLU A 171 15.67 13.72 -2.73
C GLU A 171 14.54 13.33 -1.78
N THR A 172 14.55 13.88 -0.55
CA THR A 172 13.54 13.55 0.46
C THR A 172 12.72 14.78 0.83
N LEU A 173 11.39 14.65 0.71
CA LEU A 173 10.42 15.56 1.29
C LEU A 173 10.02 15.06 2.68
N TYR A 174 10.03 15.94 3.68
CA TYR A 174 9.67 15.59 5.05
C TYR A 174 8.30 16.16 5.43
N PHE A 175 7.38 15.26 5.80
CA PHE A 175 6.01 15.59 6.20
C PHE A 175 5.88 15.41 7.71
N LYS A 176 5.83 16.52 8.42
CA LYS A 176 5.74 16.55 9.89
C LYS A 176 4.30 16.80 10.31
N LEU A 177 3.75 15.86 11.07
CA LEU A 177 2.44 16.00 11.68
C LEU A 177 2.60 16.29 13.18
N ASN A 178 2.02 17.39 13.64
CA ASN A 178 1.98 17.79 15.04
C ASN A 178 0.58 17.52 15.61
N GLY A 179 0.53 17.09 16.87
CA GLY A 179 -0.73 16.77 17.55
C GLY A 179 -1.27 15.37 17.25
N LYS A 180 -2.44 15.07 17.76
CA LYS A 180 -3.14 13.78 17.61
C LYS A 180 -4.33 13.94 16.66
N LEU A 181 -4.53 12.98 15.77
CA LEU A 181 -5.69 12.97 14.87
C LEU A 181 -7.02 13.01 15.67
N PRO A 182 -7.98 13.83 15.25
CA PRO A 182 -9.33 13.78 15.77
C PRO A 182 -9.98 12.40 15.55
N ASN A 183 -10.91 12.00 16.42
CA ASN A 183 -11.54 10.67 16.35
C ASN A 183 -12.33 10.37 15.06
N HIS A 184 -12.63 11.38 14.28
CA HIS A 184 -13.35 11.31 13.01
C HIS A 184 -12.43 11.40 11.77
N VAL A 185 -11.12 11.50 11.98
CA VAL A 185 -10.08 11.58 10.97
C VAL A 185 -9.18 10.35 11.08
N MET A 186 -8.80 9.78 9.95
CA MET A 186 -7.87 8.65 9.84
C MET A 186 -6.63 9.06 9.04
N ALA A 187 -5.60 8.25 9.08
CA ALA A 187 -4.39 8.47 8.27
C ALA A 187 -4.68 8.62 6.77
N LYS A 188 -5.77 8.02 6.29
CA LYS A 188 -6.23 8.17 4.90
C LYS A 188 -6.65 9.61 4.58
N ASP A 189 -7.31 10.28 5.49
CA ASP A 189 -7.71 11.68 5.32
C ASP A 189 -6.46 12.57 5.25
N PHE A 190 -5.46 12.29 6.09
CA PHE A 190 -4.20 13.03 6.10
C PHE A 190 -3.41 12.85 4.80
N ILE A 191 -3.24 11.63 4.30
CA ILE A 191 -2.49 11.44 3.04
C ILE A 191 -3.26 12.01 1.84
N LEU A 192 -4.59 11.96 1.82
CA LEU A 192 -5.39 12.62 0.79
C LEU A 192 -5.24 14.15 0.85
N LYS A 193 -5.16 14.74 2.07
CA LYS A 193 -4.86 16.17 2.24
C LYS A 193 -3.50 16.50 1.64
N ILE A 194 -2.45 15.72 1.95
CA ILE A 194 -1.11 15.92 1.39
C ILE A 194 -1.14 15.86 -0.14
N ILE A 195 -1.76 14.81 -0.72
CA ILE A 195 -1.84 14.66 -2.18
C ILE A 195 -2.61 15.83 -2.81
N GLY A 196 -3.67 16.31 -2.16
CA GLY A 196 -4.38 17.52 -2.61
C GLY A 196 -3.51 18.77 -2.59
N ASP A 197 -2.61 18.91 -1.62
CA ASP A 197 -1.74 20.09 -1.47
C ASP A 197 -0.56 20.10 -2.44
N ILE A 198 0.03 18.93 -2.74
CA ILE A 198 1.26 18.86 -3.55
C ILE A 198 1.03 18.36 -4.99
N GLY A 199 -0.14 17.79 -5.28
CA GLY A 199 -0.48 17.20 -6.58
C GLY A 199 0.03 15.75 -6.75
N THR A 200 -0.39 15.12 -7.84
CA THR A 200 -0.02 13.74 -8.20
C THR A 200 1.42 13.59 -8.69
N ASP A 201 2.13 14.67 -8.93
CA ASP A 201 3.54 14.72 -9.35
C ASP A 201 4.45 15.47 -8.36
N GLY A 202 3.88 16.00 -7.25
CA GLY A 202 4.62 16.82 -6.28
C GLY A 202 5.79 16.13 -5.59
N ALA A 203 5.78 14.80 -5.56
CA ALA A 203 6.89 13.98 -5.05
C ALA A 203 7.55 13.11 -6.15
N ALA A 204 7.44 13.52 -7.43
CA ALA A 204 7.95 12.72 -8.56
C ALA A 204 9.40 12.28 -8.37
N TYR A 205 9.60 10.95 -8.28
CA TYR A 205 10.88 10.28 -8.00
C TYR A 205 11.52 10.63 -6.64
N LYS A 206 10.84 11.26 -5.71
CA LYS A 206 11.37 11.61 -4.38
C LYS A 206 11.00 10.56 -3.34
N THR A 207 11.61 10.61 -2.17
CA THR A 207 11.12 9.91 -0.98
C THR A 207 10.21 10.85 -0.20
N MET A 208 9.05 10.37 0.23
CA MET A 208 8.21 11.03 1.22
C MET A 208 8.49 10.41 2.59
N GLN A 209 9.18 11.15 3.46
CA GLN A 209 9.42 10.75 4.85
C GLN A 209 8.41 11.40 5.77
N PHE A 210 7.80 10.61 6.66
CA PHE A 210 6.82 11.11 7.61
C PHE A 210 7.39 11.08 9.03
N GLY A 211 7.09 12.11 9.83
CA GLY A 211 7.54 12.21 11.21
C GLY A 211 6.74 13.21 12.03
N GLY A 212 7.23 13.55 13.19
CA GLY A 212 6.52 14.38 14.17
C GLY A 212 5.74 13.55 15.18
N ASN A 213 5.30 14.20 16.28
CA ASN A 213 4.61 13.50 17.36
C ASN A 213 3.27 12.90 16.92
N GLY A 214 2.56 13.50 15.96
CA GLY A 214 1.35 12.96 15.39
C GLY A 214 1.55 11.61 14.70
N ILE A 215 2.67 11.43 13.98
CA ILE A 215 3.02 10.14 13.36
C ILE A 215 3.40 9.10 14.42
N LEU A 216 4.09 9.50 15.49
CA LEU A 216 4.42 8.59 16.59
C LEU A 216 3.18 8.10 17.34
N GLU A 217 2.10 8.89 17.39
CA GLU A 217 0.81 8.48 17.98
C GLU A 217 0.04 7.48 17.10
N MET A 218 0.24 7.51 15.77
CA MET A 218 -0.43 6.58 14.85
C MET A 218 -0.06 5.12 15.12
N SER A 219 -1.01 4.24 14.87
CA SER A 219 -0.77 2.79 14.83
C SER A 219 0.11 2.42 13.63
N VAL A 220 0.63 1.19 13.63
CA VAL A 220 1.39 0.68 12.46
C VAL A 220 0.50 0.60 11.22
N GLU A 221 -0.78 0.21 11.38
CA GLU A 221 -1.72 0.11 10.26
C GLU A 221 -2.05 1.48 9.64
N GLU A 222 -2.15 2.53 10.45
CA GLU A 222 -2.29 3.90 9.95
C GLU A 222 -1.05 4.37 9.19
N ARG A 223 0.15 4.08 9.70
CA ARG A 223 1.42 4.42 9.04
C ARG A 223 1.57 3.70 7.69
N LEU A 224 1.13 2.44 7.59
CA LEU A 224 1.10 1.68 6.34
C LEU A 224 0.20 2.35 5.28
N THR A 225 -0.89 3.00 5.68
CA THR A 225 -1.74 3.76 4.75
C THR A 225 -1.02 5.00 4.21
N LEU A 226 -0.26 5.72 5.06
CA LEU A 226 0.51 6.88 4.62
C LEU A 226 1.53 6.49 3.57
N THR A 227 2.40 5.53 3.88
CA THR A 227 3.48 5.12 2.97
C THR A 227 2.96 4.45 1.71
N ASN A 228 1.85 3.72 1.77
CA ASN A 228 1.20 3.16 0.58
C ASN A 228 0.85 4.23 -0.45
N MET A 229 0.18 5.30 -0.02
CA MET A 229 -0.35 6.31 -0.92
C MET A 229 0.67 7.38 -1.36
N THR A 230 1.93 7.27 -0.97
CA THR A 230 2.99 8.13 -1.53
C THR A 230 3.16 7.93 -3.03
N THR A 231 2.80 6.76 -3.53
CA THR A 231 2.79 6.45 -4.97
C THR A 231 1.85 7.37 -5.75
N GLU A 232 0.75 7.80 -5.16
CA GLU A 232 -0.23 8.70 -5.78
C GLU A 232 0.26 10.15 -5.89
N ALA A 233 1.34 10.50 -5.19
CA ALA A 233 2.08 11.76 -5.36
C ALA A 233 3.33 11.61 -6.27
N GLY A 234 3.49 10.46 -6.93
CA GLY A 234 4.63 10.16 -7.81
C GLY A 234 5.91 9.73 -7.08
N ALA A 235 5.87 9.49 -5.76
CA ALA A 235 7.05 9.17 -4.99
C ALA A 235 7.69 7.82 -5.36
N LYS A 236 9.03 7.79 -5.30
CA LYS A 236 9.82 6.56 -5.48
C LYS A 236 9.71 5.65 -4.27
N SER A 237 9.64 6.24 -3.07
CA SER A 237 9.43 5.53 -1.80
C SER A 237 8.68 6.41 -0.82
N GLY A 238 7.98 5.78 0.13
CA GLY A 238 7.46 6.41 1.33
C GLY A 238 8.11 5.75 2.53
N ILE A 239 8.52 6.50 3.57
CA ILE A 239 9.26 5.92 4.69
C ILE A 239 8.92 6.61 6.01
N ILE A 240 8.94 5.80 7.09
CA ILE A 240 8.84 6.26 8.48
C ILE A 240 9.97 5.61 9.26
N GLU A 241 10.64 6.38 10.11
CA GLU A 241 11.68 5.82 10.97
C GLU A 241 11.09 4.81 11.96
N PRO A 242 11.73 3.66 12.16
CA PRO A 242 11.25 2.65 13.08
C PRO A 242 11.31 3.16 14.53
N ASP A 243 10.29 2.83 15.31
CA ASP A 243 10.16 3.17 16.72
C ASP A 243 9.76 1.96 17.56
N GLN A 244 9.41 2.17 18.83
CA GLN A 244 9.00 1.09 19.72
C GLN A 244 7.76 0.35 19.21
N LYS A 245 6.79 1.05 18.58
CA LYS A 245 5.59 0.40 18.02
C LYS A 245 5.95 -0.59 16.90
N ILE A 246 6.95 -0.26 16.06
CA ILE A 246 7.44 -1.16 15.02
C ILE A 246 8.17 -2.37 15.64
N ARG A 247 8.97 -2.15 16.70
CA ARG A 247 9.64 -3.26 17.41
C ARG A 247 8.63 -4.23 18.00
N ASP A 248 7.61 -3.71 18.69
CA ASP A 248 6.55 -4.52 19.30
C ASP A 248 5.73 -5.25 18.22
N TYR A 249 5.42 -4.58 17.12
CA TYR A 249 4.70 -5.15 15.98
C TYR A 249 5.44 -6.35 15.37
N LEU A 250 6.75 -6.24 15.21
CA LEU A 250 7.59 -7.32 14.69
C LEU A 250 7.82 -8.43 15.71
N ALA A 251 7.98 -8.09 17.00
CA ALA A 251 8.16 -9.04 18.09
C ALA A 251 6.98 -10.03 18.21
N VAL A 252 5.73 -9.54 18.11
CA VAL A 252 4.52 -10.38 18.08
C VAL A 252 4.54 -11.37 16.91
N ARG A 253 5.23 -11.03 15.81
CA ARG A 253 5.43 -11.88 14.63
C ARG A 253 6.68 -12.77 14.70
N GLY A 254 7.32 -12.84 15.89
CA GLY A 254 8.50 -13.68 16.15
C GLY A 254 9.81 -13.08 15.60
N VAL A 255 9.82 -11.84 15.19
CA VAL A 255 11.01 -11.17 14.66
C VAL A 255 11.58 -10.17 15.67
N THR A 256 12.79 -10.44 16.15
CA THR A 256 13.50 -9.60 17.14
C THR A 256 14.89 -9.17 16.69
N LYS A 257 15.35 -9.65 15.52
CA LYS A 257 16.68 -9.34 14.99
C LYS A 257 16.58 -8.80 13.57
N TYR A 258 16.97 -7.55 13.39
CA TYR A 258 17.05 -6.84 12.11
C TYR A 258 18.00 -5.66 12.25
N HIS A 259 18.33 -5.02 11.13
CA HIS A 259 19.22 -3.87 11.12
C HIS A 259 18.39 -2.56 11.09
N GLU A 260 18.12 -2.01 12.27
CA GLU A 260 17.38 -0.76 12.37
C GLU A 260 18.27 0.42 11.93
N VAL A 261 17.70 1.29 11.13
CA VAL A 261 18.36 2.51 10.60
C VAL A 261 17.46 3.71 10.88
N CYS A 262 18.08 4.77 11.39
CA CYS A 262 17.45 6.10 11.55
C CYS A 262 18.34 7.15 10.89
N GLY A 263 17.76 8.28 10.48
CA GLY A 263 18.50 9.43 9.98
C GLY A 263 19.43 10.03 11.01
N ASP A 264 20.36 10.87 10.59
CA ASP A 264 21.18 11.68 11.46
C ASP A 264 20.35 12.85 12.01
N ALA A 265 20.72 13.38 13.17
CA ALA A 265 19.99 14.50 13.79
C ALA A 265 20.04 15.78 12.95
N ASP A 266 21.07 15.92 12.10
CA ASP A 266 21.30 17.02 11.17
C ASP A 266 20.98 16.63 9.71
N ALA A 267 20.18 15.56 9.51
CA ALA A 267 19.75 15.12 8.19
C ALA A 267 19.10 16.25 7.39
N GLN A 268 19.41 16.29 6.10
CA GLN A 268 18.90 17.32 5.20
C GLN A 268 17.69 16.82 4.41
N TYR A 269 16.75 17.73 4.17
CA TYR A 269 15.54 17.50 3.40
C TYR A 269 15.38 18.59 2.34
N GLU A 270 14.91 18.25 1.16
CA GLU A 270 14.64 19.23 0.11
C GLU A 270 13.59 20.25 0.57
N LYS A 271 12.54 19.73 1.23
CA LYS A 271 11.48 20.57 1.79
C LYS A 271 10.83 19.89 2.98
N ILE A 272 10.45 20.70 3.97
CA ILE A 272 9.68 20.28 5.14
C ILE A 272 8.27 20.87 5.02
N TYR A 273 7.27 20.01 5.13
CA TYR A 273 5.87 20.38 5.22
C TYR A 273 5.39 20.11 6.65
N GLU A 274 4.78 21.10 7.29
CA GLU A 274 4.25 20.96 8.65
C GLU A 274 2.72 21.03 8.64
N TYR A 275 2.09 20.09 9.36
CA TYR A 275 0.66 20.00 9.52
C TYR A 275 0.30 19.93 11.00
N ASP A 276 -0.85 20.54 11.35
CA ASP A 276 -1.49 20.38 12.65
C ASP A 276 -2.63 19.37 12.52
N ALA A 277 -2.56 18.31 13.31
CA ALA A 277 -3.57 17.25 13.29
C ALA A 277 -4.95 17.76 13.68
N SER A 278 -5.04 18.82 14.51
CA SER A 278 -6.31 19.39 14.96
C SER A 278 -7.11 20.12 13.85
N GLU A 279 -6.42 20.51 12.77
CA GLU A 279 -7.01 21.18 11.61
C GLU A 279 -7.48 20.21 10.52
N LEU A 280 -7.19 18.90 10.70
CA LEU A 280 -7.54 17.91 9.69
C LEU A 280 -9.03 17.55 9.76
N GLU A 281 -9.64 17.54 8.60
CA GLU A 281 -11.05 17.18 8.38
C GLU A 281 -11.15 15.86 7.58
N PRO A 282 -12.31 15.18 7.60
CA PRO A 282 -12.58 14.06 6.70
C PRO A 282 -12.50 14.49 5.23
N ILE A 283 -11.55 13.94 4.49
CA ILE A 283 -11.24 14.31 3.09
C ILE A 283 -11.75 13.25 2.12
N VAL A 284 -12.27 13.71 1.00
CA VAL A 284 -12.70 12.89 -0.13
C VAL A 284 -11.98 13.34 -1.39
N ALA A 285 -11.32 12.44 -2.10
CA ALA A 285 -10.82 12.71 -3.44
C ALA A 285 -11.92 12.44 -4.48
N LYS A 286 -12.29 13.47 -5.21
CA LYS A 286 -13.31 13.42 -6.27
C LYS A 286 -12.75 12.72 -7.52
N PRO A 287 -13.59 12.13 -8.39
CA PRO A 287 -13.17 11.68 -9.70
C PRO A 287 -12.51 12.84 -10.50
N PHE A 288 -11.46 12.66 -11.27
CA PHE A 288 -10.82 11.41 -11.71
C PHE A 288 -9.32 11.46 -11.35
N SER A 289 -8.99 12.07 -10.21
CA SER A 289 -7.62 12.17 -9.71
C SER A 289 -7.60 12.16 -8.18
N PRO A 290 -6.62 11.50 -7.54
CA PRO A 290 -6.47 11.53 -6.08
C PRO A 290 -6.19 12.93 -5.51
N GLU A 291 -5.65 13.85 -6.29
CA GLU A 291 -5.39 15.25 -5.89
C GLU A 291 -6.63 16.13 -5.89
N ASN A 292 -7.72 15.69 -6.52
CA ASN A 292 -8.95 16.47 -6.60
C ASN A 292 -9.76 16.38 -5.30
N THR A 293 -9.18 16.85 -4.20
CA THR A 293 -9.73 16.71 -2.85
C THR A 293 -10.79 17.78 -2.50
N ALA A 294 -11.65 17.42 -1.55
CA ALA A 294 -12.58 18.30 -0.88
C ALA A 294 -12.93 17.74 0.50
N GLU A 295 -13.44 18.54 1.41
CA GLU A 295 -14.02 18.03 2.66
C GLU A 295 -15.29 17.22 2.40
N ALA A 296 -15.53 16.17 3.19
CA ALA A 296 -16.70 15.32 3.01
C ALA A 296 -18.02 16.10 3.12
N ARG A 297 -18.08 17.13 3.94
CA ARG A 297 -19.26 17.99 4.12
C ARG A 297 -19.62 18.77 2.87
N ASP A 298 -18.64 19.22 2.11
CA ASP A 298 -18.86 19.97 0.86
C ASP A 298 -19.53 19.11 -0.22
N LEU A 299 -19.41 17.79 -0.10
CA LEU A 299 -19.93 16.81 -1.04
C LEU A 299 -21.20 16.11 -0.56
N SER A 300 -21.82 16.59 0.53
CA SER A 300 -22.96 15.97 1.22
C SER A 300 -24.25 15.80 0.38
N THR A 301 -24.32 16.39 -0.80
CA THR A 301 -25.40 16.21 -1.77
C THR A 301 -25.12 15.15 -2.84
N THR A 302 -23.88 14.60 -2.90
CA THR A 302 -23.48 13.62 -3.90
C THR A 302 -24.10 12.25 -3.60
N ALA A 303 -25.05 11.81 -4.42
CA ALA A 303 -25.65 10.50 -4.34
C ALA A 303 -24.67 9.41 -4.81
N LEU A 304 -24.79 8.21 -4.22
CA LEU A 304 -23.91 7.07 -4.46
C LEU A 304 -24.73 5.82 -4.79
N ASP A 305 -24.18 4.99 -5.67
CA ASP A 305 -24.75 3.68 -6.03
C ASP A 305 -24.06 2.54 -5.27
N LYS A 306 -22.79 2.74 -4.89
CA LYS A 306 -21.96 1.68 -4.31
C LYS A 306 -20.98 2.23 -3.28
N ALA A 307 -20.72 1.42 -2.25
CA ALA A 307 -19.61 1.58 -1.32
C ALA A 307 -18.68 0.36 -1.41
N TYR A 308 -17.38 0.60 -1.55
CA TYR A 308 -16.37 -0.45 -1.58
C TYR A 308 -15.36 -0.24 -0.47
N ILE A 309 -15.26 -1.20 0.46
CA ILE A 309 -14.31 -1.23 1.57
C ILE A 309 -13.35 -2.39 1.31
N GLY A 310 -12.15 -2.06 0.92
CA GLY A 310 -11.16 -3.04 0.48
C GLY A 310 -9.81 -2.39 0.23
N SER A 311 -8.91 -3.11 -0.45
CA SER A 311 -7.57 -2.66 -0.76
C SER A 311 -6.59 -2.71 0.42
N CYS A 312 -5.30 -2.62 0.12
CA CYS A 312 -4.23 -2.49 1.10
C CYS A 312 -4.30 -1.21 1.95
N THR A 313 -5.08 -0.21 1.53
CA THR A 313 -5.24 1.08 2.23
C THR A 313 -6.52 1.22 3.04
N GLY A 314 -7.44 0.24 3.01
CA GLY A 314 -8.74 0.45 3.65
C GLY A 314 -9.44 -0.80 4.15
N ALA A 315 -8.74 -1.92 4.28
CA ALA A 315 -9.31 -3.16 4.80
C ALA A 315 -8.34 -3.94 5.71
N LYS A 316 -7.41 -3.22 6.36
CA LYS A 316 -6.62 -3.75 7.46
C LYS A 316 -7.53 -3.93 8.68
N TYR A 317 -7.04 -4.51 9.74
CA TYR A 317 -7.89 -4.85 10.88
C TYR A 317 -8.51 -3.62 11.56
N GLU A 318 -7.74 -2.57 11.81
CA GLU A 318 -8.23 -1.32 12.41
C GLU A 318 -9.22 -0.57 11.50
N ASP A 319 -9.01 -0.66 10.18
CA ASP A 319 -9.96 -0.13 9.18
C ASP A 319 -11.32 -0.83 9.32
N LEU A 320 -11.33 -2.18 9.44
CA LEU A 320 -12.56 -2.96 9.64
C LEU A 320 -13.23 -2.66 10.99
N GLN A 321 -12.45 -2.42 12.05
CA GLN A 321 -12.99 -1.96 13.34
C GLN A 321 -13.66 -0.60 13.21
N ALA A 322 -13.05 0.33 12.47
CA ALA A 322 -13.64 1.65 12.22
C ALA A 322 -14.96 1.54 11.45
N VAL A 323 -15.01 0.71 10.42
CA VAL A 323 -16.23 0.39 9.66
C VAL A 323 -17.31 -0.23 10.57
N ALA A 324 -16.93 -1.21 11.39
CA ALA A 324 -17.87 -1.88 12.29
C ALA A 324 -18.50 -0.93 13.32
N ARG A 325 -17.74 0.03 13.84
CA ARG A 325 -18.27 1.08 14.75
C ARG A 325 -19.38 1.89 14.10
N ILE A 326 -19.25 2.19 12.80
CA ILE A 326 -20.26 2.93 12.05
C ILE A 326 -21.47 2.04 11.70
N LEU A 327 -21.24 0.81 11.23
CA LEU A 327 -22.31 -0.06 10.72
C LEU A 327 -23.11 -0.75 11.82
N LYS A 328 -22.58 -0.88 13.04
CA LYS A 328 -23.26 -1.58 14.15
C LYS A 328 -24.65 -1.00 14.42
N GLY A 329 -25.68 -1.83 14.27
CA GLY A 329 -27.09 -1.45 14.49
C GLY A 329 -27.69 -0.56 13.39
N ARG A 330 -27.01 -0.39 12.27
CA ARG A 330 -27.49 0.40 11.12
C ARG A 330 -27.62 -0.48 9.87
N GLN A 331 -28.38 -0.01 8.88
CA GLN A 331 -28.55 -0.66 7.58
C GLN A 331 -27.91 0.18 6.49
N VAL A 332 -27.18 -0.45 5.56
CA VAL A 332 -26.66 0.21 4.36
C VAL A 332 -27.81 0.50 3.38
N LYS A 333 -27.74 1.63 2.68
CA LYS A 333 -28.72 2.06 1.68
C LYS A 333 -28.26 1.86 0.24
N ILE A 334 -27.01 1.54 0.04
CA ILE A 334 -26.40 1.28 -1.27
C ILE A 334 -25.64 -0.05 -1.24
N ARG A 335 -25.35 -0.60 -2.42
CA ARG A 335 -24.55 -1.82 -2.51
C ARG A 335 -23.23 -1.62 -1.80
N THR A 336 -22.97 -2.43 -0.80
CA THR A 336 -21.76 -2.32 0.03
C THR A 336 -21.00 -3.64 0.02
N GLU A 337 -19.75 -3.59 -0.42
CA GLU A 337 -18.85 -4.72 -0.47
C GLU A 337 -17.65 -4.47 0.46
N ILE A 338 -17.31 -5.48 1.27
CA ILE A 338 -16.20 -5.43 2.24
C ILE A 338 -15.28 -6.61 1.95
N LEU A 339 -14.04 -6.35 1.57
CA LEU A 339 -13.02 -7.35 1.28
C LEU A 339 -11.84 -7.16 2.23
N PRO A 340 -11.69 -8.01 3.27
CA PRO A 340 -10.54 -7.95 4.18
C PRO A 340 -9.22 -8.09 3.43
N ALA A 341 -8.16 -7.43 3.90
CA ALA A 341 -6.91 -7.38 3.15
C ALA A 341 -6.07 -8.67 3.21
N ALA A 342 -6.29 -9.54 4.21
CA ALA A 342 -5.61 -10.84 4.35
C ALA A 342 -6.44 -11.83 5.16
N MET A 343 -6.13 -13.13 5.05
CA MET A 343 -6.83 -14.18 5.80
C MET A 343 -6.64 -14.10 7.31
N SER A 344 -5.48 -13.65 7.80
CA SER A 344 -5.26 -13.36 9.22
C SER A 344 -6.25 -12.31 9.73
N ILE A 345 -6.41 -11.23 8.99
CA ILE A 345 -7.34 -10.14 9.28
C ILE A 345 -8.80 -10.63 9.21
N PHE A 346 -9.13 -11.42 8.19
CA PHE A 346 -10.48 -11.95 8.02
C PHE A 346 -10.87 -12.87 9.18
N ARG A 347 -9.98 -13.80 9.59
CA ARG A 347 -10.20 -14.68 10.75
C ARG A 347 -10.40 -13.87 12.02
N LYS A 348 -9.52 -12.91 12.29
CA LYS A 348 -9.63 -12.05 13.46
C LYS A 348 -10.95 -11.26 13.47
N ALA A 349 -11.35 -10.72 12.32
CA ALA A 349 -12.63 -10.02 12.17
C ALA A 349 -13.84 -10.96 12.39
N MET A 350 -13.74 -12.23 12.00
CA MET A 350 -14.77 -13.25 12.30
C MET A 350 -14.82 -13.55 13.79
N ASP A 351 -13.68 -13.85 14.41
CA ASP A 351 -13.58 -14.24 15.82
C ASP A 351 -14.09 -13.13 16.75
N GLU A 352 -13.85 -11.87 16.39
CA GLU A 352 -14.33 -10.69 17.15
C GLU A 352 -15.74 -10.22 16.73
N GLY A 353 -16.41 -10.92 15.82
CA GLY A 353 -17.80 -10.65 15.43
C GLY A 353 -17.99 -9.48 14.47
N LEU A 354 -16.92 -8.89 13.91
CA LEU A 354 -17.03 -7.78 12.95
C LEU A 354 -17.76 -8.20 11.67
N VAL A 355 -17.48 -9.41 11.17
CA VAL A 355 -18.15 -9.95 9.99
C VAL A 355 -19.65 -10.03 10.18
N LYS A 356 -20.09 -10.45 11.38
CA LYS A 356 -21.53 -10.47 11.71
C LYS A 356 -22.15 -9.08 11.66
N ILE A 357 -21.45 -8.05 12.19
CA ILE A 357 -21.92 -6.66 12.13
C ILE A 357 -22.10 -6.22 10.68
N PHE A 358 -21.16 -6.53 9.80
CA PHE A 358 -21.25 -6.16 8.39
C PHE A 358 -22.44 -6.84 7.69
N MET A 359 -22.63 -8.13 7.92
CA MET A 359 -23.75 -8.88 7.35
C MET A 359 -25.11 -8.42 7.92
N ASP A 360 -25.20 -8.16 9.21
CA ASP A 360 -26.39 -7.62 9.85
C ASP A 360 -26.75 -6.23 9.29
N ALA A 361 -25.76 -5.44 8.90
CA ALA A 361 -25.95 -4.15 8.22
C ALA A 361 -26.37 -4.28 6.75
N GLY A 362 -26.36 -5.49 6.18
CA GLY A 362 -26.72 -5.75 4.78
C GLY A 362 -25.55 -5.66 3.79
N ALA A 363 -24.30 -5.54 4.27
CA ALA A 363 -23.11 -5.56 3.42
C ALA A 363 -22.72 -6.99 3.02
N VAL A 364 -22.10 -7.14 1.85
CA VAL A 364 -21.49 -8.40 1.39
C VAL A 364 -20.04 -8.45 1.84
N VAL A 365 -19.62 -9.54 2.48
CA VAL A 365 -18.22 -9.78 2.84
C VAL A 365 -17.63 -10.81 1.89
N GLY A 366 -16.58 -10.40 1.17
CA GLY A 366 -15.88 -11.25 0.20
C GLY A 366 -14.57 -11.82 0.74
N PRO A 367 -13.89 -12.67 -0.06
CA PRO A 367 -12.57 -13.20 0.28
C PRO A 367 -11.49 -12.12 0.24
N PRO A 368 -10.38 -12.30 0.96
CA PRO A 368 -9.21 -11.42 0.87
C PRO A 368 -8.60 -11.38 -0.52
N THR A 369 -8.76 -10.25 -1.22
CA THR A 369 -8.24 -10.00 -2.57
C THR A 369 -8.28 -8.51 -2.87
N CYS A 370 -7.61 -8.06 -3.93
CA CYS A 370 -7.72 -6.67 -4.41
C CYS A 370 -9.13 -6.33 -4.93
N GLY A 371 -9.92 -7.31 -5.37
CA GLY A 371 -11.28 -7.10 -5.84
C GLY A 371 -11.36 -6.08 -6.97
N ALA A 372 -12.26 -5.10 -6.83
CA ALA A 372 -12.46 -4.05 -7.83
C ALA A 372 -11.36 -2.96 -7.84
N CYS A 373 -10.42 -2.97 -6.89
CA CYS A 373 -9.41 -1.90 -6.73
C CYS A 373 -8.61 -1.60 -8.01
N CYS A 374 -8.36 -2.62 -8.84
CA CYS A 374 -7.66 -2.47 -10.12
C CYS A 374 -8.54 -2.75 -11.35
N GLY A 375 -9.85 -2.88 -11.16
CA GLY A 375 -10.79 -3.17 -12.24
C GLY A 375 -10.66 -4.55 -12.89
N ALA A 376 -9.88 -5.43 -12.27
CA ALA A 376 -9.50 -6.73 -12.87
C ALA A 376 -10.33 -7.91 -12.37
N HIS A 377 -11.14 -7.71 -11.32
CA HIS A 377 -11.80 -8.79 -10.60
C HIS A 377 -13.21 -8.40 -10.12
N MET A 378 -13.77 -9.18 -9.19
CA MET A 378 -15.14 -9.00 -8.68
C MET A 378 -15.45 -7.56 -8.22
N GLY A 379 -16.71 -7.15 -8.37
CA GLY A 379 -17.21 -5.87 -7.88
C GLY A 379 -16.87 -4.67 -8.77
N VAL A 380 -16.54 -4.87 -10.04
CA VAL A 380 -16.26 -3.78 -10.99
C VAL A 380 -17.50 -2.90 -11.23
N LEU A 381 -17.24 -1.64 -11.54
CA LEU A 381 -18.27 -0.62 -11.75
C LEU A 381 -18.79 -0.64 -13.20
N ALA A 382 -20.07 -0.45 -13.35
CA ALA A 382 -20.73 -0.23 -14.63
C ALA A 382 -20.57 1.21 -15.12
N LYS A 383 -21.01 1.47 -16.37
CA LYS A 383 -21.10 2.84 -16.91
C LYS A 383 -21.96 3.72 -15.99
N ASP A 384 -21.53 4.97 -15.80
CA ASP A 384 -22.20 6.02 -15.00
C ASP A 384 -22.36 5.68 -13.49
N GLU A 385 -21.93 4.51 -13.04
CA GLU A 385 -22.05 4.13 -11.64
C GLU A 385 -21.13 4.99 -10.75
N VAL A 386 -21.68 5.46 -9.63
CA VAL A 386 -20.98 6.34 -8.67
C VAL A 386 -20.63 5.54 -7.42
N CYS A 387 -19.34 5.39 -7.15
CA CYS A 387 -18.81 4.62 -6.02
C CYS A 387 -18.01 5.49 -5.06
N ILE A 388 -18.17 5.27 -3.76
CA ILE A 388 -17.22 5.71 -2.75
C ILE A 388 -16.37 4.53 -2.29
N SER A 389 -15.05 4.71 -2.16
CA SER A 389 -14.13 3.60 -1.98
C SER A 389 -12.97 3.92 -1.04
N THR A 390 -12.52 2.90 -0.31
CA THR A 390 -11.28 2.96 0.49
C THR A 390 -10.03 2.62 -0.33
N THR A 391 -10.13 2.41 -1.64
CA THR A 391 -9.00 2.14 -2.53
C THR A 391 -8.07 3.36 -2.65
N ASN A 392 -6.96 3.23 -3.37
CA ASN A 392 -5.92 4.25 -3.44
C ASN A 392 -5.96 5.09 -4.73
N ARG A 393 -6.63 4.63 -5.79
CA ARG A 393 -6.70 5.32 -7.10
C ARG A 393 -8.13 5.42 -7.61
N ASN A 394 -8.41 6.55 -8.26
CA ASN A 394 -9.73 6.84 -8.86
C ASN A 394 -9.63 7.41 -10.28
N PHE A 395 -8.56 7.10 -10.99
CA PHE A 395 -8.42 7.47 -12.41
C PHE A 395 -9.53 6.82 -13.26
N PRO A 396 -9.86 7.40 -14.45
CA PRO A 396 -10.86 6.82 -15.33
C PRO A 396 -10.63 5.33 -15.61
N GLY A 397 -11.64 4.50 -15.45
CA GLY A 397 -11.57 3.04 -15.67
C GLY A 397 -10.87 2.25 -14.57
N ARG A 398 -10.38 2.88 -13.50
CA ARG A 398 -9.60 2.19 -12.46
C ARG A 398 -10.37 1.08 -11.75
N MET A 399 -11.67 1.27 -11.50
CA MET A 399 -12.51 0.30 -10.80
C MET A 399 -13.57 -0.36 -11.71
N GLY A 400 -13.45 -0.24 -13.02
CA GLY A 400 -14.42 -0.79 -13.97
C GLY A 400 -14.57 0.07 -15.22
N HIS A 401 -15.81 0.46 -15.57
CA HIS A 401 -16.08 1.25 -16.77
C HIS A 401 -15.39 2.64 -16.71
N VAL A 402 -14.89 3.10 -17.87
CA VAL A 402 -14.16 4.37 -17.97
C VAL A 402 -15.00 5.61 -17.57
N GLU A 403 -16.31 5.54 -17.75
CA GLU A 403 -17.26 6.60 -17.39
C GLU A 403 -17.83 6.42 -15.97
N SER A 404 -17.42 5.40 -15.21
CA SER A 404 -17.76 5.28 -13.79
C SER A 404 -17.02 6.33 -12.96
N LYS A 405 -17.60 6.71 -11.82
CA LYS A 405 -17.06 7.75 -10.94
C LYS A 405 -16.69 7.15 -9.60
N THR A 406 -15.41 7.17 -9.26
CA THR A 406 -14.93 6.69 -7.96
C THR A 406 -14.46 7.87 -7.10
N TYR A 407 -15.02 7.98 -5.90
CA TYR A 407 -14.58 8.86 -4.83
C TYR A 407 -13.71 8.08 -3.86
N LEU A 408 -12.54 8.60 -3.49
CA LEU A 408 -11.67 7.99 -2.47
C LEU A 408 -11.91 8.64 -1.11
N ALA A 409 -12.05 7.84 -0.07
CA ALA A 409 -12.22 8.33 1.28
C ALA A 409 -11.71 7.33 2.32
N SER A 410 -11.64 7.79 3.59
CA SER A 410 -11.30 6.93 4.71
C SER A 410 -12.42 5.90 5.01
N PRO A 411 -12.09 4.77 5.67
CA PRO A 411 -13.06 3.77 6.08
C PRO A 411 -14.27 4.35 6.85
N LEU A 412 -14.06 5.36 7.69
CA LEU A 412 -15.13 6.04 8.43
C LEU A 412 -16.10 6.75 7.48
N VAL A 413 -15.58 7.52 6.54
CA VAL A 413 -16.40 8.26 5.56
C VAL A 413 -17.14 7.30 4.64
N VAL A 414 -16.48 6.24 4.15
CA VAL A 414 -17.11 5.23 3.28
C VAL A 414 -18.24 4.51 4.00
N ALA A 415 -18.03 4.09 5.26
CA ALA A 415 -19.06 3.42 6.05
C ALA A 415 -20.25 4.34 6.37
N ALA A 416 -20.01 5.61 6.73
CA ALA A 416 -21.07 6.60 6.95
C ALA A 416 -21.88 6.85 5.67
N SER A 417 -21.19 6.95 4.55
CA SER A 417 -21.81 7.14 3.23
C SER A 417 -22.63 5.93 2.78
N ALA A 418 -22.20 4.72 3.12
CA ALA A 418 -22.97 3.49 2.85
C ALA A 418 -24.32 3.49 3.57
N VAL A 419 -24.37 3.97 4.81
CA VAL A 419 -25.59 4.07 5.62
C VAL A 419 -26.55 5.13 5.09
N THR A 420 -26.05 6.24 4.57
CA THR A 420 -26.90 7.36 4.13
C THR A 420 -27.28 7.30 2.64
N GLY A 421 -26.47 6.63 1.81
CA GLY A 421 -26.61 6.59 0.34
C GLY A 421 -26.01 7.80 -0.37
N LYS A 422 -25.26 8.62 0.33
CA LYS A 422 -24.59 9.82 -0.19
C LYS A 422 -23.28 10.06 0.57
N ILE A 423 -22.38 10.89 0.04
CA ILE A 423 -21.15 11.25 0.76
C ILE A 423 -21.53 11.90 2.09
N THR A 424 -20.96 11.38 3.18
CA THR A 424 -21.36 11.76 4.54
C THR A 424 -20.13 11.85 5.46
N ASP A 425 -19.98 12.99 6.12
CA ASP A 425 -19.05 13.14 7.22
C ASP A 425 -19.50 12.22 8.39
N PRO A 426 -18.62 11.41 8.97
CA PRO A 426 -18.97 10.51 10.07
C PRO A 426 -19.64 11.21 11.26
N ARG A 427 -19.36 12.50 11.49
CA ARG A 427 -19.95 13.32 12.56
C ARG A 427 -21.42 13.64 12.32
N ASP A 428 -21.87 13.64 11.07
CA ASP A 428 -23.25 13.98 10.70
C ASP A 428 -24.16 12.74 10.67
N LEU A 429 -23.64 11.58 11.02
CA LEU A 429 -24.39 10.34 11.11
C LEU A 429 -25.16 10.29 12.45
N LYS A 430 -26.50 10.34 12.35
CA LYS A 430 -27.42 10.26 13.50
C LYS A 430 -27.66 8.82 13.97
#